data_96f93f250f55f1eeab61b8ddcf8a23d5
#
_entry.id   96f93f250f55f1eeab61b8ddcf8a23d5
#
_cell.length_a   1.000
_cell.length_b   1.000
_cell.length_c   1.000
_cell.angle_alpha   90.00
_cell.angle_beta   90.00
_cell.angle_gamma   90.00
#
_symmetry.space_group_name_H-M   'P 1'
#
loop_
_entity.id
_entity.type
_entity.pdbx_description
1 polymer ?
#
loop_
_entity_poly.entity_id
_entity_poly.type
_entity_poly.pdbx_seq_one_letter_code
_entity_poly.pdbx_strand_id
1 'polypeptide(L)'
;MKNMFENNKTWPFEEARRIYKKIGGKVPEKGYVLFETGYGPSGLPHIGTFGEVVRTSFVKFAFEQMYPHIPTKMFCVSDDLDALRKVPENVPNQEMLKENLGKPLTSVPDPFGTDDSFGWHNNHKLLSFLSSFGFNEGKDYIFVSATDCYKNGKHNEMLHNCALHYQDLMNIMLPTLGEERASNYSPFMPIEPETGKVIANGVISVDPKKDTIKYIGTDGKEKESSYLNGGCKLQWKCDFGGRWASLGVDYEIYGKDHYPNEKVYRAICQALGKEPPVNFFYELFLDDKGQKISKSKGNGLTIDEWLKYANKESLALFMYNKPKTAKRLYFDVIPKAVDEYMTWLLKYQTQNIEQRSENPVFFIHYGNLESVSLCKVSYSMILNLASVCNPENEDILFNYLEKYDNTIDRNNKYLRHLIGGAINYYNDFIKPNKKYIIPEGEFLEQIKKLKSELESGKYKTEEELQTLIYDLGNELHNNNENIVLKDWFECLYQSLLGTKTGPRMGSFISIYGVENTLSLINNILK
;
A
#
# COMPACT_ATOMS: atom_id res chain seq x y z
N MET A 1 -29.29 -2.88 22.61
CA MET A 1 -28.76 -4.10 21.99
C MET A 1 -27.26 -4.10 22.19
N LYS A 2 -26.66 -5.20 22.65
CA LYS A 2 -25.20 -5.33 22.74
C LYS A 2 -24.63 -5.23 21.34
N ASN A 3 -23.67 -4.33 21.13
CA ASN A 3 -23.07 -4.18 19.79
C ASN A 3 -22.31 -5.48 19.47
N MET A 4 -22.68 -6.15 18.39
CA MET A 4 -22.10 -7.44 17.97
C MET A 4 -20.58 -7.37 17.77
N PHE A 5 -20.03 -6.17 17.56
CA PHE A 5 -18.59 -5.94 17.36
C PHE A 5 -17.83 -5.63 18.65
N GLU A 6 -18.51 -5.62 19.83
CA GLU A 6 -17.91 -5.21 21.11
C GLU A 6 -16.67 -6.05 21.49
N ASN A 7 -16.71 -7.35 21.18
CA ASN A 7 -15.63 -8.30 21.49
C ASN A 7 -14.68 -8.57 20.32
N ASN A 8 -14.88 -7.93 19.17
CA ASN A 8 -14.02 -8.14 17.99
C ASN A 8 -12.62 -7.59 18.27
N LYS A 9 -11.58 -8.45 18.09
CA LYS A 9 -10.17 -8.16 18.40
C LYS A 9 -9.35 -7.78 17.18
N THR A 10 -9.98 -7.61 16.02
CA THR A 10 -9.24 -7.13 14.84
C THR A 10 -8.77 -5.69 15.08
N TRP A 11 -7.60 -5.37 14.55
CA TRP A 11 -6.95 -4.09 14.84
C TRP A 11 -7.80 -2.85 14.48
N PRO A 12 -8.64 -2.83 13.40
CA PRO A 12 -9.48 -1.65 13.15
C PRO A 12 -10.54 -1.43 14.23
N PHE A 13 -11.13 -2.50 14.77
CA PHE A 13 -12.09 -2.38 15.87
C PHE A 13 -11.42 -2.00 17.20
N GLU A 14 -10.18 -2.45 17.43
CA GLU A 14 -9.41 -2.00 18.60
C GLU A 14 -9.12 -0.50 18.53
N GLU A 15 -8.71 0.01 17.38
CA GLU A 15 -8.51 1.45 17.17
C GLU A 15 -9.83 2.25 17.31
N ALA A 16 -10.93 1.74 16.78
CA ALA A 16 -12.25 2.35 16.94
C ALA A 16 -12.63 2.53 18.43
N ARG A 17 -12.35 1.52 19.28
CA ARG A 17 -12.57 1.64 20.74
C ARG A 17 -11.65 2.67 21.40
N ARG A 18 -10.39 2.78 20.95
CA ARG A 18 -9.47 3.81 21.46
C ARG A 18 -9.98 5.22 21.15
N ILE A 19 -10.47 5.44 19.92
CA ILE A 19 -11.06 6.71 19.50
C ILE A 19 -12.30 7.03 20.33
N TYR A 20 -13.23 6.08 20.47
CA TYR A 20 -14.45 6.26 21.25
C TYR A 20 -14.17 6.62 22.72
N LYS A 21 -13.18 5.96 23.33
CA LYS A 21 -12.71 6.29 24.68
C LYS A 21 -12.16 7.70 24.78
N LYS A 22 -11.35 8.11 23.79
CA LYS A 22 -10.74 9.45 23.75
C LYS A 22 -11.79 10.56 23.71
N ILE A 23 -12.81 10.41 22.85
CA ILE A 23 -13.88 11.40 22.71
C ILE A 23 -14.93 11.35 23.85
N GLY A 24 -14.68 10.52 24.88
CA GLY A 24 -15.60 10.37 26.02
C GLY A 24 -16.96 9.76 25.65
N GLY A 25 -17.04 8.99 24.58
CA GLY A 25 -18.25 8.33 24.12
C GLY A 25 -19.35 9.25 23.58
N LYS A 26 -19.03 10.48 23.23
CA LYS A 26 -19.96 11.51 22.78
C LYS A 26 -19.55 12.07 21.42
N VAL A 27 -20.53 12.64 20.71
CA VAL A 27 -20.23 13.41 19.49
C VAL A 27 -19.37 14.62 19.89
N PRO A 28 -18.18 14.82 19.26
CA PRO A 28 -17.36 16.00 19.52
C PRO A 28 -18.11 17.31 19.22
N GLU A 29 -17.71 18.43 19.85
CA GLU A 29 -18.35 19.75 19.65
C GLU A 29 -18.41 20.18 18.17
N LYS A 30 -17.41 19.80 17.37
CA LYS A 30 -17.39 20.06 15.91
C LYS A 30 -18.41 19.22 15.11
N GLY A 31 -19.18 18.34 15.78
CA GLY A 31 -20.26 17.56 15.20
C GLY A 31 -19.85 16.21 14.57
N TYR A 32 -18.58 15.88 14.53
CA TYR A 32 -18.07 14.64 13.92
C TYR A 32 -16.70 14.22 14.48
N VAL A 33 -16.33 12.95 14.27
CA VAL A 33 -14.98 12.44 14.49
C VAL A 33 -14.19 12.61 13.19
N LEU A 34 -12.99 13.20 13.29
CA LEU A 34 -12.11 13.44 12.16
C LEU A 34 -10.97 12.42 12.12
N PHE A 35 -10.96 11.64 11.05
CA PHE A 35 -9.85 10.79 10.65
C PHE A 35 -8.97 11.55 9.67
N GLU A 36 -7.67 11.54 9.88
CA GLU A 36 -6.71 12.19 8.98
C GLU A 36 -5.70 11.16 8.44
N THR A 37 -5.31 11.37 7.22
CA THR A 37 -4.18 10.73 6.57
C THR A 37 -3.44 11.79 5.75
N GLY A 38 -2.12 11.80 5.80
CA GLY A 38 -1.31 12.81 5.13
C GLY A 38 -0.31 12.20 4.16
N TYR A 39 0.08 12.95 3.13
CA TYR A 39 1.17 12.56 2.26
C TYR A 39 1.89 13.79 1.68
N GLY A 40 3.18 13.65 1.36
CA GLY A 40 3.93 14.69 0.66
C GLY A 40 4.01 14.38 -0.84
N PRO A 41 3.54 15.29 -1.73
CA PRO A 41 3.55 15.09 -3.18
C PRO A 41 4.91 15.47 -3.82
N SER A 42 6.02 15.15 -3.16
CA SER A 42 7.39 15.43 -3.63
C SER A 42 7.92 14.43 -4.65
N GLY A 43 7.09 13.53 -5.14
CA GLY A 43 7.35 12.52 -6.15
C GLY A 43 6.09 11.72 -6.42
N LEU A 44 6.14 10.84 -7.43
CA LEU A 44 4.99 10.00 -7.82
C LEU A 44 4.44 9.21 -6.61
N PRO A 45 3.10 9.15 -6.45
CA PRO A 45 2.51 8.35 -5.38
C PRO A 45 2.83 6.87 -5.58
N HIS A 46 3.14 6.19 -4.50
CA HIS A 46 3.45 4.77 -4.48
C HIS A 46 2.45 4.01 -3.57
N ILE A 47 2.53 2.70 -3.57
CA ILE A 47 1.68 1.81 -2.76
C ILE A 47 1.62 2.22 -1.27
N GLY A 48 2.71 2.77 -0.71
CA GLY A 48 2.73 3.27 0.68
C GLY A 48 1.72 4.40 0.92
N THR A 49 1.59 5.34 -0.03
CA THR A 49 0.61 6.43 0.03
C THR A 49 -0.82 5.90 0.07
N PHE A 50 -1.13 4.95 -0.80
CA PHE A 50 -2.41 4.23 -0.73
C PHE A 50 -2.61 3.53 0.61
N GLY A 51 -1.55 2.89 1.12
CA GLY A 51 -1.60 2.17 2.38
C GLY A 51 -2.03 3.02 3.57
N GLU A 52 -1.76 4.32 3.56
CA GLU A 52 -2.24 5.25 4.59
C GLU A 52 -3.74 5.48 4.48
N VAL A 53 -4.22 5.82 3.29
CA VAL A 53 -5.64 6.08 3.04
C VAL A 53 -6.49 4.84 3.36
N VAL A 54 -6.12 3.68 2.82
CA VAL A 54 -6.91 2.46 3.01
C VAL A 54 -6.92 1.96 4.45
N ARG A 55 -5.81 2.08 5.18
CA ARG A 55 -5.79 1.70 6.61
C ARG A 55 -6.65 2.64 7.45
N THR A 56 -6.59 3.94 7.18
CA THR A 56 -7.44 4.93 7.85
C THR A 56 -8.91 4.65 7.58
N SER A 57 -9.28 4.31 6.34
CA SER A 57 -10.66 3.96 5.99
C SER A 57 -11.17 2.69 6.67
N PHE A 58 -10.31 1.69 6.92
CA PHE A 58 -10.69 0.51 7.69
C PHE A 58 -11.06 0.84 9.14
N VAL A 59 -10.30 1.75 9.77
CA VAL A 59 -10.60 2.18 11.14
C VAL A 59 -11.85 3.03 11.18
N LYS A 60 -12.02 3.96 10.21
CA LYS A 60 -13.24 4.75 10.06
C LYS A 60 -14.46 3.84 9.90
N PHE A 61 -14.39 2.85 9.01
CA PHE A 61 -15.47 1.88 8.81
C PHE A 61 -15.78 1.09 10.09
N ALA A 62 -14.76 0.58 10.79
CA ALA A 62 -14.95 -0.10 12.06
C ALA A 62 -15.65 0.80 13.11
N PHE A 63 -15.24 2.07 13.16
CA PHE A 63 -15.85 3.04 14.06
C PHE A 63 -17.33 3.28 13.74
N GLU A 64 -17.68 3.45 12.48
CA GLU A 64 -19.05 3.62 11.99
C GLU A 64 -19.94 2.40 12.28
N GLN A 65 -19.37 1.18 12.16
CA GLN A 65 -20.09 -0.05 12.51
C GLN A 65 -20.37 -0.14 14.02
N MET A 66 -19.43 0.29 14.86
CA MET A 66 -19.60 0.26 16.31
C MET A 66 -20.47 1.40 16.84
N TYR A 67 -20.34 2.58 16.29
CA TYR A 67 -20.91 3.82 16.81
C TYR A 67 -21.64 4.63 15.72
N PRO A 68 -22.69 4.05 15.10
CA PRO A 68 -23.35 4.64 13.92
C PRO A 68 -24.07 5.97 14.22
N HIS A 69 -24.23 6.33 15.49
CA HIS A 69 -24.82 7.60 15.93
C HIS A 69 -23.80 8.76 15.95
N ILE A 70 -22.51 8.49 15.77
CA ILE A 70 -21.45 9.49 15.77
C ILE A 70 -21.01 9.74 14.31
N PRO A 71 -21.26 10.93 13.74
CA PRO A 71 -20.82 11.26 12.39
C PRO A 71 -19.30 11.22 12.27
N THR A 72 -18.81 10.86 11.10
CA THR A 72 -17.37 10.79 10.80
C THR A 72 -17.01 11.57 9.53
N LYS A 73 -15.78 12.06 9.46
CA LYS A 73 -15.16 12.57 8.23
C LYS A 73 -13.74 12.01 8.11
N MET A 74 -13.25 11.86 6.90
CA MET A 74 -11.86 11.51 6.63
C MET A 74 -11.24 12.58 5.74
N PHE A 75 -10.12 13.15 6.18
CA PHE A 75 -9.33 14.07 5.39
C PHE A 75 -8.09 13.37 4.84
N CYS A 76 -7.85 13.54 3.54
CA CYS A 76 -6.62 13.19 2.87
C CYS A 76 -5.84 14.48 2.62
N VAL A 77 -4.87 14.77 3.49
CA VAL A 77 -4.12 16.03 3.46
C VAL A 77 -2.87 15.87 2.61
N SER A 78 -2.69 16.76 1.67
CA SER A 78 -1.48 16.87 0.86
C SER A 78 -0.57 17.98 1.41
N ASP A 79 0.66 17.64 1.77
CA ASP A 79 1.69 18.61 2.18
C ASP A 79 2.31 19.32 0.97
N ASP A 80 1.48 19.77 0.05
CA ASP A 80 1.84 20.35 -1.26
C ASP A 80 2.44 21.76 -1.20
N LEU A 81 2.39 22.40 -0.03
CA LEU A 81 3.11 23.64 0.25
C LEU A 81 4.58 23.38 0.64
N ASP A 82 4.98 22.14 0.80
CA ASP A 82 6.38 21.79 1.05
C ASP A 82 7.28 22.22 -0.10
N ALA A 83 8.49 22.68 0.25
CA ALA A 83 9.48 23.07 -0.74
C ALA A 83 10.04 21.86 -1.49
N LEU A 84 10.26 21.99 -2.80
CA LEU A 84 11.06 21.02 -3.58
C LEU A 84 12.51 21.07 -3.08
N ARG A 85 12.91 20.10 -2.27
CA ARG A 85 14.26 20.04 -1.67
C ARG A 85 15.27 19.26 -2.49
N LYS A 86 14.79 18.30 -3.27
CA LYS A 86 15.59 17.41 -4.12
C LYS A 86 14.79 17.05 -5.35
N VAL A 87 15.45 17.00 -6.49
CA VAL A 87 14.85 16.51 -7.73
C VAL A 87 14.74 14.99 -7.67
N PRO A 88 13.54 14.39 -7.86
CA PRO A 88 13.39 12.95 -7.98
C PRO A 88 14.13 12.39 -9.20
N GLU A 89 14.66 11.16 -9.10
CA GLU A 89 15.45 10.55 -10.18
C GLU A 89 14.56 10.00 -11.33
N ASN A 90 13.30 9.72 -11.02
CA ASN A 90 12.34 9.06 -11.92
C ASN A 90 11.33 10.02 -12.58
N VAL A 91 11.70 11.29 -12.76
CA VAL A 91 10.86 12.30 -13.44
C VAL A 91 11.60 12.93 -14.62
N PRO A 92 10.89 13.37 -15.67
CA PRO A 92 11.50 14.09 -16.80
C PRO A 92 11.86 15.54 -16.40
N ASN A 93 12.50 16.27 -17.33
CA ASN A 93 12.79 17.72 -17.21
C ASN A 93 13.51 18.11 -15.90
N GLN A 94 14.49 17.30 -15.47
CA GLN A 94 15.20 17.47 -14.20
C GLN A 94 15.92 18.83 -14.06
N GLU A 95 16.42 19.41 -15.18
CA GLU A 95 17.07 20.73 -15.14
C GLU A 95 16.08 21.83 -14.74
N MET A 96 14.89 21.83 -15.32
CA MET A 96 13.81 22.76 -14.93
C MET A 96 13.47 22.61 -13.43
N LEU A 97 13.44 21.38 -12.91
CA LEU A 97 13.18 21.14 -11.49
C LEU A 97 14.34 21.66 -10.61
N LYS A 98 15.58 21.55 -11.04
CA LYS A 98 16.76 22.11 -10.31
C LYS A 98 16.66 23.63 -10.18
N GLU A 99 16.22 24.33 -11.21
CA GLU A 99 16.03 25.79 -11.20
C GLU A 99 14.94 26.23 -10.22
N ASN A 100 13.99 25.33 -9.92
CA ASN A 100 12.86 25.57 -9.02
C ASN A 100 13.06 25.00 -7.61
N LEU A 101 14.25 24.56 -7.24
CA LEU A 101 14.55 24.11 -5.87
C LEU A 101 14.27 25.23 -4.86
N GLY A 102 13.64 24.84 -3.76
CA GLY A 102 13.24 25.74 -2.67
C GLY A 102 11.84 26.34 -2.83
N LYS A 103 11.18 26.23 -4.00
CA LYS A 103 9.79 26.66 -4.16
C LYS A 103 8.80 25.62 -3.64
N PRO A 104 7.62 26.03 -3.15
CA PRO A 104 6.51 25.12 -2.86
C PRO A 104 6.20 24.21 -4.06
N LEU A 105 5.85 22.96 -3.82
CA LEU A 105 5.55 21.98 -4.88
C LEU A 105 4.43 22.44 -5.82
N THR A 106 3.46 23.19 -5.32
CA THR A 106 2.39 23.81 -6.12
C THR A 106 2.84 25.06 -6.92
N SER A 107 4.06 25.52 -6.70
CA SER A 107 4.69 26.63 -7.46
C SER A 107 5.83 26.15 -8.37
N VAL A 108 6.11 24.84 -8.38
CA VAL A 108 7.08 24.20 -9.29
C VAL A 108 6.34 23.79 -10.56
N PRO A 109 6.78 24.18 -11.77
CA PRO A 109 6.16 23.72 -13.01
C PRO A 109 6.11 22.19 -13.11
N ASP A 110 5.06 21.67 -13.73
CA ASP A 110 4.92 20.23 -13.91
C ASP A 110 5.96 19.69 -14.92
N PRO A 111 6.85 18.77 -14.52
CA PRO A 111 7.84 18.22 -15.44
C PRO A 111 7.24 17.35 -16.55
N PHE A 112 6.00 16.89 -16.38
CA PHE A 112 5.27 16.08 -17.36
C PHE A 112 4.43 16.94 -18.32
N GLY A 113 4.14 18.20 -17.96
CA GLY A 113 3.36 19.13 -18.78
C GLY A 113 1.88 18.80 -18.89
N THR A 114 1.34 18.08 -17.91
CA THR A 114 -0.07 17.63 -17.87
C THR A 114 -0.93 18.40 -16.87
N ASP A 115 -0.29 19.08 -15.92
CA ASP A 115 -0.93 19.76 -14.81
C ASP A 115 -0.33 21.16 -14.59
N ASP A 116 -0.99 21.97 -13.76
CA ASP A 116 -0.57 23.34 -13.46
C ASP A 116 0.77 23.38 -12.69
N SER A 117 1.08 22.34 -11.92
CA SER A 117 2.31 22.25 -11.14
C SER A 117 2.68 20.80 -10.81
N PHE A 118 3.93 20.61 -10.40
CA PHE A 118 4.42 19.31 -9.95
C PHE A 118 3.64 18.78 -8.73
N GLY A 119 3.26 19.66 -7.80
CA GLY A 119 2.41 19.30 -6.67
C GLY A 119 1.04 18.80 -7.13
N TRP A 120 0.40 19.53 -8.05
CA TRP A 120 -0.92 19.14 -8.58
C TRP A 120 -0.86 17.89 -9.46
N HIS A 121 0.20 17.68 -10.25
CA HIS A 121 0.40 16.43 -10.98
C HIS A 121 0.35 15.22 -10.04
N ASN A 122 1.11 15.26 -8.94
CA ASN A 122 1.15 14.17 -7.97
C ASN A 122 -0.18 14.05 -7.20
N ASN A 123 -0.85 15.15 -6.89
CA ASN A 123 -2.17 15.16 -6.27
C ASN A 123 -3.21 14.47 -7.17
N HIS A 124 -3.30 14.86 -8.45
CA HIS A 124 -4.22 14.26 -9.40
C HIS A 124 -3.94 12.76 -9.63
N LYS A 125 -2.67 12.36 -9.66
CA LYS A 125 -2.30 10.94 -9.69
C LYS A 125 -2.85 10.18 -8.49
N LEU A 126 -2.73 10.72 -7.27
CA LEU A 126 -3.30 10.09 -6.09
C LEU A 126 -4.82 10.04 -6.14
N LEU A 127 -5.49 11.14 -6.51
CA LEU A 127 -6.96 11.20 -6.60
C LEU A 127 -7.52 10.22 -7.64
N SER A 128 -6.93 10.19 -8.84
CA SER A 128 -7.29 9.25 -9.90
C SER A 128 -7.13 7.81 -9.42
N PHE A 129 -6.06 7.55 -8.71
CA PHE A 129 -5.77 6.27 -8.15
C PHE A 129 -6.79 5.85 -7.07
N LEU A 130 -7.09 6.72 -6.10
CA LEU A 130 -8.11 6.45 -5.09
C LEU A 130 -9.49 6.19 -5.74
N SER A 131 -9.84 6.96 -6.76
CA SER A 131 -11.06 6.74 -7.55
C SER A 131 -11.09 5.37 -8.21
N SER A 132 -9.98 4.88 -8.78
CA SER A 132 -9.88 3.55 -9.38
C SER A 132 -10.10 2.42 -8.37
N PHE A 133 -9.79 2.67 -7.11
CA PHE A 133 -10.08 1.75 -5.99
C PHE A 133 -11.52 1.85 -5.49
N GLY A 134 -12.28 2.83 -5.93
CA GLY A 134 -13.67 3.05 -5.53
C GLY A 134 -13.83 4.03 -4.37
N PHE A 135 -12.76 4.76 -4.00
CA PHE A 135 -12.86 5.89 -3.07
C PHE A 135 -13.29 7.14 -3.82
N ASN A 136 -14.42 7.71 -3.45
CA ASN A 136 -14.97 8.90 -4.07
C ASN A 136 -14.71 10.13 -3.20
N GLU A 137 -14.06 11.15 -3.77
CA GLU A 137 -13.89 12.42 -3.12
C GLU A 137 -15.24 13.06 -2.81
N GLY A 138 -15.35 13.74 -1.67
CA GLY A 138 -16.59 14.34 -1.16
C GLY A 138 -17.53 13.37 -0.47
N LYS A 139 -17.39 12.05 -0.69
CA LYS A 139 -18.19 11.00 -0.06
C LYS A 139 -17.38 10.18 0.94
N ASP A 140 -16.33 9.51 0.47
CA ASP A 140 -15.55 8.59 1.28
C ASP A 140 -14.41 9.30 2.01
N TYR A 141 -13.88 10.36 1.39
CA TYR A 141 -12.89 11.27 1.94
C TYR A 141 -13.04 12.67 1.37
N ILE A 142 -12.37 13.64 2.00
CA ILE A 142 -12.25 15.03 1.54
C ILE A 142 -10.76 15.27 1.29
N PHE A 143 -10.40 15.65 0.07
CA PHE A 143 -9.04 16.06 -0.24
C PHE A 143 -8.77 17.46 0.32
N VAL A 144 -7.62 17.64 0.97
CA VAL A 144 -7.22 18.89 1.60
C VAL A 144 -5.81 19.27 1.14
N SER A 145 -5.69 20.33 0.34
CA SER A 145 -4.41 20.92 -0.02
C SER A 145 -3.89 21.81 1.11
N ALA A 146 -2.67 21.57 1.57
CA ALA A 146 -2.01 22.46 2.52
C ALA A 146 -1.84 23.86 1.91
N THR A 147 -1.46 23.96 0.64
CA THR A 147 -1.37 25.25 -0.07
C THR A 147 -2.66 26.05 0.03
N ASP A 148 -3.81 25.40 -0.22
CA ASP A 148 -5.11 26.07 -0.14
C ASP A 148 -5.46 26.46 1.30
N CYS A 149 -5.16 25.60 2.27
CA CYS A 149 -5.40 25.91 3.68
C CYS A 149 -4.61 27.14 4.15
N TYR A 150 -3.35 27.23 3.75
CA TYR A 150 -2.51 28.38 4.08
C TYR A 150 -2.93 29.64 3.31
N LYS A 151 -3.11 29.56 1.99
CA LYS A 151 -3.45 30.73 1.15
C LYS A 151 -4.84 31.29 1.42
N ASN A 152 -5.83 30.44 1.66
CA ASN A 152 -7.22 30.84 1.90
C ASN A 152 -7.51 31.17 3.37
N GLY A 153 -6.48 31.24 4.21
CA GLY A 153 -6.59 31.68 5.60
C GLY A 153 -7.16 30.63 6.58
N LYS A 154 -7.42 29.40 6.15
CA LYS A 154 -7.89 28.32 7.05
C LYS A 154 -6.93 28.05 8.21
N HIS A 155 -5.63 28.25 8.00
CA HIS A 155 -4.59 28.09 9.02
C HIS A 155 -4.15 29.41 9.67
N ASN A 156 -4.79 30.56 9.38
CA ASN A 156 -4.42 31.85 9.96
C ASN A 156 -4.52 31.86 11.48
N GLU A 157 -5.60 31.33 12.06
CA GLU A 157 -5.76 31.21 13.51
C GLU A 157 -4.67 30.33 14.13
N MET A 158 -4.33 29.20 13.50
CA MET A 158 -3.23 28.33 13.93
C MET A 158 -1.89 29.07 13.88
N LEU A 159 -1.61 29.78 12.78
CA LEU A 159 -0.35 30.55 12.62
C LEU A 159 -0.24 31.64 13.66
N HIS A 160 -1.30 32.39 13.89
CA HIS A 160 -1.35 33.41 14.93
C HIS A 160 -1.12 32.80 16.32
N ASN A 161 -1.75 31.65 16.62
CA ASN A 161 -1.57 30.92 17.87
C ASN A 161 -0.11 30.41 18.02
N CYS A 162 0.49 29.90 16.94
CA CYS A 162 1.91 29.54 16.92
C CYS A 162 2.83 30.75 17.19
N ALA A 163 2.47 31.94 16.70
CA ALA A 163 3.21 33.18 16.96
C ALA A 163 3.09 33.64 18.43
N LEU A 164 1.89 33.54 19.02
CA LEU A 164 1.68 33.81 20.45
C LEU A 164 2.45 32.85 21.36
N HIS A 165 2.52 31.56 20.99
CA HIS A 165 3.22 30.50 21.71
C HIS A 165 4.63 30.22 21.15
N TYR A 166 5.23 31.20 20.45
CA TYR A 166 6.53 31.01 19.79
C TYR A 166 7.59 30.42 20.70
N GLN A 167 7.73 30.95 21.92
CA GLN A 167 8.74 30.48 22.88
C GLN A 167 8.44 29.05 23.38
N ASP A 168 7.18 28.69 23.56
CA ASP A 168 6.79 27.34 23.95
C ASP A 168 7.16 26.34 22.84
N LEU A 169 6.90 26.69 21.58
CA LEU A 169 7.29 25.86 20.41
C LEU A 169 8.82 25.75 20.31
N MET A 170 9.56 26.84 20.55
CA MET A 170 11.02 26.80 20.59
C MET A 170 11.52 25.84 21.69
N ASN A 171 10.97 25.92 22.89
CA ASN A 171 11.34 25.06 24.02
C ASN A 171 11.07 23.57 23.75
N ILE A 172 10.02 23.25 22.99
CA ILE A 172 9.69 21.88 22.55
C ILE A 172 10.67 21.41 21.47
N MET A 173 11.01 22.29 20.53
CA MET A 173 11.75 21.91 19.32
C MET A 173 13.26 21.85 19.52
N LEU A 174 13.86 22.85 20.19
CA LEU A 174 15.31 22.98 20.31
C LEU A 174 16.01 21.73 20.89
N PRO A 175 15.49 21.05 21.93
CA PRO A 175 16.10 19.83 22.46
C PRO A 175 16.13 18.66 21.45
N THR A 176 15.37 18.74 20.37
CA THR A 176 15.28 17.69 19.33
C THR A 176 16.23 17.91 18.16
N LEU A 177 17.03 18.99 18.19
CA LEU A 177 17.89 19.44 17.10
C LEU A 177 19.37 19.37 17.51
N GLY A 178 20.24 19.16 16.54
CA GLY A 178 21.69 19.35 16.73
C GLY A 178 22.05 20.85 16.86
N GLU A 179 23.18 21.16 17.48
CA GLU A 179 23.61 22.53 17.79
C GLU A 179 23.58 23.50 16.60
N GLU A 180 24.11 23.09 15.45
CA GLU A 180 24.13 23.91 14.24
C GLU A 180 22.71 24.27 13.76
N ARG A 181 21.80 23.32 13.80
CA ARG A 181 20.42 23.54 13.39
C ARG A 181 19.61 24.29 14.44
N ALA A 182 19.92 24.11 15.71
CA ALA A 182 19.25 24.79 16.81
C ALA A 182 19.52 26.29 16.79
N SER A 183 20.75 26.71 16.43
CA SER A 183 21.16 28.12 16.38
C SER A 183 20.38 28.98 15.35
N ASN A 184 19.86 28.36 14.31
CA ASN A 184 19.17 29.05 13.21
C ASN A 184 17.71 28.57 13.05
N TYR A 185 17.17 27.91 14.06
CA TYR A 185 15.82 27.32 13.98
C TYR A 185 14.74 28.36 14.24
N SER A 186 13.67 28.28 13.46
CA SER A 186 12.37 28.90 13.74
C SER A 186 11.26 27.91 13.37
N PRO A 187 10.13 27.87 14.11
CA PRO A 187 8.93 27.16 13.69
C PRO A 187 8.38 27.66 12.36
N PHE A 188 8.60 28.93 12.02
CA PHE A 188 8.10 29.60 10.82
C PHE A 188 9.12 29.55 9.69
N MET A 189 8.63 29.32 8.47
CA MET A 189 9.39 29.38 7.22
C MET A 189 8.70 30.35 6.28
N PRO A 190 9.15 31.63 6.19
CA PRO A 190 8.57 32.60 5.26
C PRO A 190 8.67 32.12 3.82
N ILE A 191 7.69 32.50 3.00
CA ILE A 191 7.74 32.36 1.54
C ILE A 191 8.06 33.74 0.98
N GLU A 192 9.27 33.88 0.42
CA GLU A 192 9.76 35.16 -0.08
C GLU A 192 8.95 35.57 -1.32
N PRO A 193 8.28 36.74 -1.32
CA PRO A 193 7.37 37.13 -2.42
C PRO A 193 8.07 37.25 -3.77
N GLU A 194 9.31 37.75 -3.81
CA GLU A 194 10.03 38.05 -5.05
C GLU A 194 10.50 36.78 -5.76
N THR A 195 10.87 35.75 -5.03
CA THR A 195 11.43 34.50 -5.60
C THR A 195 10.47 33.31 -5.51
N GLY A 196 9.46 33.43 -4.66
CA GLY A 196 8.54 32.32 -4.33
C GLY A 196 9.21 31.20 -3.53
N LYS A 197 10.43 31.39 -3.00
CA LYS A 197 11.16 30.37 -2.27
C LYS A 197 10.80 30.35 -0.79
N VAL A 198 10.76 29.16 -0.23
CA VAL A 198 10.61 28.93 1.20
C VAL A 198 11.95 29.17 1.90
N ILE A 199 11.97 30.10 2.82
CA ILE A 199 13.17 30.44 3.61
C ILE A 199 13.23 29.51 4.83
N ALA A 200 14.09 28.54 4.77
CA ALA A 200 14.22 27.50 5.82
C ALA A 200 14.98 27.97 7.06
N ASN A 201 15.84 28.96 6.91
CA ASN A 201 16.69 29.53 7.96
C ASN A 201 16.71 31.07 7.83
N GLY A 202 17.15 31.75 8.89
CA GLY A 202 17.31 33.21 8.82
C GLY A 202 16.12 34.01 9.30
N VAL A 203 15.16 33.40 10.00
CA VAL A 203 14.10 34.14 10.71
C VAL A 203 14.73 34.91 11.87
N ILE A 204 14.48 36.21 11.92
CA ILE A 204 15.00 37.14 12.92
C ILE A 204 14.00 37.29 14.08
N SER A 205 12.73 37.55 13.74
CA SER A 205 11.67 37.72 14.74
C SER A 205 10.29 37.47 14.15
N VAL A 206 9.36 37.10 15.02
CA VAL A 206 7.93 36.98 14.72
C VAL A 206 7.17 37.96 15.62
N ASP A 207 6.33 38.81 15.05
CA ASP A 207 5.52 39.79 15.78
C ASP A 207 4.03 39.44 15.68
N PRO A 208 3.45 38.82 16.75
CA PRO A 208 2.04 38.42 16.74
C PRO A 208 1.07 39.61 16.81
N LYS A 209 1.55 40.80 17.15
CA LYS A 209 0.68 42.02 17.17
C LYS A 209 0.46 42.59 15.79
N LYS A 210 1.41 42.36 14.88
CA LYS A 210 1.36 42.86 13.50
C LYS A 210 1.10 41.77 12.49
N ASP A 211 1.08 40.50 12.93
CA ASP A 211 1.04 39.31 12.06
C ASP A 211 2.17 39.30 11.03
N THR A 212 3.38 39.75 11.44
CA THR A 212 4.55 39.85 10.58
C THR A 212 5.72 38.98 11.06
N ILE A 213 6.60 38.65 10.12
CA ILE A 213 7.83 37.91 10.32
C ILE A 213 8.98 38.65 9.63
N LYS A 214 10.08 38.86 10.36
CA LYS A 214 11.34 39.40 9.83
C LYS A 214 12.32 38.27 9.58
N TYR A 215 12.97 38.30 8.43
CA TYR A 215 13.89 37.26 7.99
C TYR A 215 14.97 37.78 7.04
N ILE A 216 16.04 37.03 6.84
CA ILE A 216 17.03 37.28 5.80
C ILE A 216 16.56 36.61 4.51
N GLY A 217 16.33 37.39 3.46
CA GLY A 217 15.94 36.92 2.14
C GLY A 217 17.05 36.21 1.38
N THR A 218 16.72 35.68 0.20
CA THR A 218 17.69 34.99 -0.69
C THR A 218 18.80 35.91 -1.20
N ASP A 219 18.58 37.20 -1.17
CA ASP A 219 19.55 38.25 -1.52
C ASP A 219 20.44 38.68 -0.34
N GLY A 220 20.30 38.04 0.84
CA GLY A 220 21.05 38.38 2.04
C GLY A 220 20.56 39.62 2.81
N LYS A 221 19.47 40.25 2.39
CA LYS A 221 18.91 41.44 3.03
C LYS A 221 17.80 41.09 4.01
N GLU A 222 17.64 41.94 5.03
CA GLU A 222 16.51 41.86 5.95
C GLU A 222 15.21 42.25 5.21
N LYS A 223 14.18 41.42 5.39
CA LYS A 223 12.83 41.60 4.84
C LYS A 223 11.80 41.40 5.94
N GLU A 224 10.63 41.99 5.74
CA GLU A 224 9.48 41.80 6.62
C GLU A 224 8.25 41.51 5.75
N SER A 225 7.47 40.50 6.10
CA SER A 225 6.23 40.14 5.43
C SER A 225 5.21 39.58 6.41
N SER A 226 3.93 39.52 6.01
CA SER A 226 2.93 38.82 6.81
C SER A 226 3.19 37.31 6.78
N TYR A 227 2.99 36.64 7.92
CA TYR A 227 3.01 35.18 7.98
C TYR A 227 1.63 34.56 7.67
N LEU A 228 0.59 35.36 7.50
CA LEU A 228 -0.76 34.90 7.17
C LEU A 228 -0.97 34.74 5.66
N ASN A 229 -2.10 34.12 5.28
CA ASN A 229 -2.57 33.99 3.90
C ASN A 229 -1.53 33.48 2.89
N GLY A 230 -0.76 32.47 3.32
CA GLY A 230 0.28 31.85 2.50
C GLY A 230 1.62 32.59 2.49
N GLY A 231 1.82 33.63 3.32
CA GLY A 231 3.10 34.32 3.48
C GLY A 231 4.18 33.49 4.19
N CYS A 232 3.78 32.41 4.86
CA CYS A 232 4.72 31.42 5.42
C CYS A 232 4.11 30.02 5.42
N LYS A 233 4.94 29.04 5.73
CA LYS A 233 4.53 27.72 6.22
C LYS A 233 5.25 27.39 7.53
N LEU A 234 4.75 26.44 8.28
CA LEU A 234 5.47 25.93 9.45
C LEU A 234 6.52 24.88 9.07
N GLN A 235 7.55 24.75 9.90
CA GLN A 235 8.46 23.60 9.90
C GLN A 235 7.64 22.33 10.10
N TRP A 236 8.00 21.25 9.39
CA TRP A 236 7.20 20.04 9.30
C TRP A 236 6.74 19.43 10.64
N LYS A 237 7.55 19.47 11.73
CA LYS A 237 7.12 18.99 13.05
C LYS A 237 6.08 19.92 13.69
N CYS A 238 6.27 21.22 13.53
CA CYS A 238 5.32 22.22 14.01
C CYS A 238 4.05 22.22 13.17
N ASP A 239 4.18 22.04 11.86
CA ASP A 239 3.04 21.89 10.95
C ASP A 239 2.19 20.67 11.31
N PHE A 240 2.82 19.54 11.58
CA PHE A 240 2.15 18.29 11.93
C PHE A 240 1.29 18.43 13.21
N GLY A 241 1.89 18.91 14.31
CA GLY A 241 1.15 19.15 15.57
C GLY A 241 0.17 20.32 15.48
N GLY A 242 0.52 21.37 14.72
CA GLY A 242 -0.34 22.53 14.46
C GLY A 242 -1.58 22.16 13.64
N ARG A 243 -1.43 21.32 12.63
CA ARG A 243 -2.53 20.81 11.81
C ARG A 243 -3.51 19.99 12.65
N TRP A 244 -3.03 19.15 13.57
CA TRP A 244 -3.90 18.46 14.50
C TRP A 244 -4.74 19.42 15.33
N ALA A 245 -4.14 20.50 15.81
CA ALA A 245 -4.83 21.51 16.58
C ALA A 245 -5.83 22.31 15.71
N SER A 246 -5.41 22.72 14.51
CA SER A 246 -6.21 23.55 13.58
C SER A 246 -7.44 22.80 13.05
N LEU A 247 -7.26 21.56 12.62
CA LEU A 247 -8.34 20.75 12.05
C LEU A 247 -9.15 20.00 13.13
N GLY A 248 -8.60 19.89 14.35
CA GLY A 248 -9.22 19.12 15.43
C GLY A 248 -9.24 17.63 15.13
N VAL A 249 -8.10 17.08 14.74
CA VAL A 249 -7.96 15.66 14.37
C VAL A 249 -8.18 14.76 15.57
N ASP A 250 -9.00 13.69 15.40
CA ASP A 250 -9.26 12.71 16.46
C ASP A 250 -8.44 11.44 16.28
N TYR A 251 -8.10 11.11 15.04
CA TYR A 251 -7.32 9.91 14.70
C TYR A 251 -6.42 10.13 13.50
N GLU A 252 -5.16 9.69 13.59
CA GLU A 252 -4.23 9.69 12.47
C GLU A 252 -3.33 8.45 12.45
N ILE A 253 -3.18 7.87 11.24
CA ILE A 253 -2.22 6.81 10.92
C ILE A 253 -1.02 7.41 10.20
N TYR A 254 0.20 6.97 10.59
CA TYR A 254 1.43 7.37 9.90
C TYR A 254 2.48 6.26 9.89
N GLY A 255 3.48 6.40 9.02
CA GLY A 255 4.61 5.48 8.95
C GLY A 255 5.49 5.53 10.20
N LYS A 256 6.16 4.43 10.52
CA LYS A 256 7.07 4.30 11.67
C LYS A 256 8.15 5.39 11.74
N ASP A 257 8.51 6.00 10.64
CA ASP A 257 9.48 7.10 10.58
C ASP A 257 9.00 8.37 11.32
N HIS A 258 7.69 8.55 11.49
CA HIS A 258 7.11 9.60 12.32
C HIS A 258 7.10 9.26 13.82
N TYR A 259 7.07 7.96 14.17
CA TYR A 259 6.95 7.52 15.57
C TYR A 259 7.96 8.13 16.55
N PRO A 260 9.27 8.29 16.22
CA PRO A 260 10.22 8.94 17.12
C PRO A 260 9.87 10.39 17.45
N ASN A 261 9.07 11.05 16.60
CA ASN A 261 8.67 12.46 16.76
C ASN A 261 7.25 12.62 17.34
N GLU A 262 6.51 11.53 17.59
CA GLU A 262 5.14 11.58 18.10
C GLU A 262 5.01 12.45 19.36
N LYS A 263 5.94 12.32 20.31
CA LYS A 263 5.92 13.13 21.53
C LYS A 263 6.03 14.63 21.25
N VAL A 264 6.80 15.00 20.22
CA VAL A 264 6.97 16.40 19.79
C VAL A 264 5.68 16.93 19.17
N TYR A 265 5.07 16.19 18.27
CA TYR A 265 3.80 16.59 17.64
C TYR A 265 2.69 16.78 18.68
N ARG A 266 2.61 15.85 19.65
CA ARG A 266 1.64 15.91 20.76
C ARG A 266 1.88 17.13 21.64
N ALA A 267 3.12 17.41 22.01
CA ALA A 267 3.48 18.59 22.81
C ALA A 267 3.13 19.90 22.09
N ILE A 268 3.38 19.98 20.77
CA ILE A 268 3.01 21.15 19.96
C ILE A 268 1.49 21.32 19.95
N CYS A 269 0.71 20.26 19.67
CA CYS A 269 -0.75 20.31 19.67
C CYS A 269 -1.30 20.80 21.04
N GLN A 270 -0.73 20.31 22.15
CA GLN A 270 -1.09 20.72 23.51
C GLN A 270 -0.71 22.17 23.81
N ALA A 271 0.47 22.64 23.38
CA ALA A 271 0.89 24.03 23.53
C ALA A 271 -0.06 24.99 22.79
N LEU A 272 -0.69 24.52 21.72
CA LEU A 272 -1.73 25.25 20.99
C LEU A 272 -3.14 25.06 21.57
N GLY A 273 -3.27 24.50 22.78
CA GLY A 273 -4.53 24.41 23.53
C GLY A 273 -5.49 23.31 23.06
N LYS A 274 -5.00 22.29 22.32
CA LYS A 274 -5.84 21.19 21.81
C LYS A 274 -5.31 19.82 22.27
N GLU A 275 -6.23 18.86 22.38
CA GLU A 275 -5.92 17.48 22.70
C GLU A 275 -5.42 16.74 21.43
N PRO A 276 -4.23 16.09 21.49
CA PRO A 276 -3.69 15.35 20.34
C PRO A 276 -4.57 14.16 19.97
N PRO A 277 -4.53 13.69 18.69
CA PRO A 277 -5.30 12.54 18.24
C PRO A 277 -4.86 11.22 18.88
N VAL A 278 -5.69 10.19 18.73
CA VAL A 278 -5.25 8.80 18.84
C VAL A 278 -4.37 8.50 17.63
N ASN A 279 -3.18 7.98 17.86
CA ASN A 279 -2.23 7.67 16.81
C ASN A 279 -2.01 6.17 16.67
N PHE A 280 -1.76 5.75 15.43
CA PHE A 280 -1.33 4.42 15.08
C PHE A 280 -0.19 4.53 14.06
N PHE A 281 0.92 3.82 14.29
CA PHE A 281 1.97 3.73 13.30
C PHE A 281 1.99 2.36 12.64
N TYR A 282 2.34 2.33 11.36
CA TYR A 282 2.60 1.11 10.61
C TYR A 282 4.09 1.00 10.24
N GLU A 283 4.55 -0.25 10.10
CA GLU A 283 5.91 -0.54 9.68
C GLU A 283 6.15 -0.22 8.20
N LEU A 284 7.39 0.10 7.89
CA LEU A 284 7.81 0.46 6.54
C LEU A 284 7.88 -0.76 5.63
N PHE A 285 7.74 -0.52 4.34
CA PHE A 285 7.98 -1.53 3.32
C PHE A 285 9.46 -1.59 2.96
N LEU A 286 9.91 -2.81 2.65
CA LEU A 286 11.27 -3.11 2.24
C LEU A 286 11.26 -3.57 0.77
N ASP A 287 12.30 -3.23 0.03
CA ASP A 287 12.52 -3.70 -1.34
C ASP A 287 12.98 -5.17 -1.40
N ASP A 288 13.33 -5.65 -2.58
CA ASP A 288 13.85 -7.01 -2.82
C ASP A 288 15.14 -7.32 -2.05
N LYS A 289 15.93 -6.29 -1.72
CA LYS A 289 17.19 -6.38 -0.97
C LYS A 289 17.02 -6.13 0.54
N GLY A 290 15.78 -5.96 1.01
CA GLY A 290 15.49 -5.67 2.42
C GLY A 290 15.80 -4.24 2.84
N GLN A 291 15.96 -3.30 1.88
CA GLN A 291 16.19 -1.88 2.15
C GLN A 291 14.85 -1.12 2.17
N LYS A 292 14.82 -0.03 2.92
CA LYS A 292 13.63 0.85 2.96
C LYS A 292 13.29 1.37 1.56
N ILE A 293 12.04 1.20 1.17
CA ILE A 293 11.48 1.83 -0.03
C ILE A 293 11.37 3.34 0.18
N SER A 294 11.80 4.12 -0.82
CA SER A 294 11.67 5.58 -0.79
C SER A 294 11.29 6.14 -2.16
N LYS A 295 10.48 7.21 -2.14
CA LYS A 295 10.06 7.94 -3.35
C LYS A 295 11.24 8.45 -4.19
N SER A 296 12.28 8.95 -3.52
CA SER A 296 13.45 9.54 -4.19
C SER A 296 14.34 8.52 -4.89
N LYS A 297 14.32 7.24 -4.45
CA LYS A 297 15.08 6.15 -5.09
C LYS A 297 14.30 5.44 -6.20
N GLY A 298 12.98 5.63 -6.26
CA GLY A 298 12.13 4.93 -7.22
C GLY A 298 12.16 3.40 -7.12
N ASN A 299 12.56 2.85 -5.95
CA ASN A 299 12.69 1.41 -5.72
C ASN A 299 11.42 0.76 -5.16
N GLY A 300 10.31 1.49 -5.18
CA GLY A 300 9.02 1.00 -4.71
C GLY A 300 8.13 0.50 -5.84
N LEU A 301 7.38 -0.55 -5.59
CA LEU A 301 6.31 -1.02 -6.48
C LEU A 301 5.21 0.03 -6.55
N THR A 302 4.85 0.43 -7.76
CA THR A 302 3.73 1.33 -8.00
C THR A 302 2.41 0.55 -7.99
N ILE A 303 1.33 1.27 -7.95
CA ILE A 303 0.00 0.67 -7.94
C ILE A 303 -0.39 0.16 -9.31
N ASP A 304 -0.07 0.92 -10.37
CA ASP A 304 -0.29 0.48 -11.75
C ASP A 304 0.45 -0.82 -12.05
N GLU A 305 1.68 -0.97 -11.52
CA GLU A 305 2.43 -2.23 -11.60
C GLU A 305 1.74 -3.36 -10.83
N TRP A 306 1.19 -3.12 -9.63
CA TRP A 306 0.41 -4.15 -8.94
C TRP A 306 -0.83 -4.55 -9.74
N LEU A 307 -1.59 -3.56 -10.22
CA LEU A 307 -2.85 -3.79 -10.96
C LEU A 307 -2.63 -4.43 -12.34
N LYS A 308 -1.43 -4.32 -12.92
CA LYS A 308 -1.05 -5.05 -14.13
C LYS A 308 -1.12 -6.57 -13.93
N TYR A 309 -0.86 -7.05 -12.71
CA TYR A 309 -0.72 -8.47 -12.41
C TYR A 309 -1.81 -9.01 -11.47
N ALA A 310 -2.50 -8.15 -10.73
CA ALA A 310 -3.42 -8.57 -9.69
C ALA A 310 -4.59 -7.59 -9.50
N ASN A 311 -5.58 -8.02 -8.75
CA ASN A 311 -6.73 -7.20 -8.38
C ASN A 311 -6.43 -6.25 -7.21
N LYS A 312 -7.22 -5.18 -7.12
CA LYS A 312 -7.10 -4.17 -6.06
C LYS A 312 -7.36 -4.72 -4.65
N GLU A 313 -8.24 -5.69 -4.52
CA GLU A 313 -8.61 -6.31 -3.24
C GLU A 313 -7.43 -7.06 -2.61
N SER A 314 -6.59 -7.69 -3.41
CA SER A 314 -5.36 -8.34 -2.93
C SER A 314 -4.34 -7.33 -2.39
N LEU A 315 -4.26 -6.13 -2.99
CA LEU A 315 -3.46 -5.03 -2.46
C LEU A 315 -4.04 -4.51 -1.14
N ALA A 316 -5.36 -4.33 -1.06
CA ALA A 316 -6.02 -3.91 0.17
C ALA A 316 -5.80 -4.91 1.31
N LEU A 317 -5.86 -6.23 1.02
CA LEU A 317 -5.50 -7.28 1.98
C LEU A 317 -4.03 -7.17 2.42
N PHE A 318 -3.13 -6.95 1.47
CA PHE A 318 -1.71 -6.77 1.79
C PHE A 318 -1.48 -5.58 2.74
N MET A 319 -2.26 -4.50 2.60
CA MET A 319 -2.25 -3.35 3.51
C MET A 319 -2.88 -3.66 4.87
N TYR A 320 -3.95 -4.45 4.89
CA TYR A 320 -4.66 -4.84 6.12
C TYR A 320 -3.80 -5.73 7.03
N ASN A 321 -3.11 -6.70 6.43
CA ASN A 321 -2.39 -7.74 7.16
C ASN A 321 -1.20 -7.18 7.95
N LYS A 322 -1.12 -7.50 9.25
CA LYS A 322 0.02 -7.24 10.15
C LYS A 322 0.66 -5.84 9.95
N PRO A 323 -0.08 -4.74 10.15
CA PRO A 323 0.40 -3.40 9.84
C PRO A 323 1.65 -3.01 10.64
N LYS A 324 1.88 -3.59 11.83
CA LYS A 324 3.04 -3.35 12.69
C LYS A 324 4.25 -4.25 12.40
N THR A 325 4.25 -4.96 11.27
CA THR A 325 5.35 -5.83 10.86
C THR A 325 5.93 -5.34 9.55
N ALA A 326 7.25 -5.14 9.49
CA ALA A 326 7.93 -4.79 8.24
C ALA A 326 7.72 -5.91 7.20
N LYS A 327 7.37 -5.53 5.99
CA LYS A 327 7.06 -6.46 4.91
C LYS A 327 7.85 -6.09 3.66
N ARG A 328 8.33 -7.11 2.97
CA ARG A 328 8.89 -6.93 1.64
C ARG A 328 7.74 -6.63 0.67
N LEU A 329 7.94 -5.62 -0.17
CA LEU A 329 7.02 -5.20 -1.21
C LEU A 329 7.75 -5.21 -2.55
N TYR A 330 7.69 -6.33 -3.23
CA TYR A 330 8.27 -6.56 -4.53
C TYR A 330 7.33 -7.45 -5.36
N PHE A 331 7.58 -7.61 -6.64
CA PHE A 331 6.68 -8.34 -7.55
C PHE A 331 6.38 -9.79 -7.11
N ASP A 332 7.33 -10.46 -6.47
CA ASP A 332 7.18 -11.85 -6.02
C ASP A 332 6.16 -12.06 -4.90
N VAL A 333 5.72 -11.00 -4.21
CA VAL A 333 4.67 -11.10 -3.20
C VAL A 333 3.25 -11.10 -3.81
N ILE A 334 3.10 -10.63 -5.06
CA ILE A 334 1.80 -10.46 -5.71
C ILE A 334 1.01 -11.77 -5.82
N PRO A 335 1.57 -12.86 -6.37
CA PRO A 335 0.83 -14.12 -6.49
C PRO A 335 0.31 -14.63 -5.16
N LYS A 336 1.14 -14.54 -4.12
CA LYS A 336 0.75 -14.97 -2.78
C LYS A 336 -0.34 -14.10 -2.17
N ALA A 337 -0.29 -12.77 -2.40
CA ALA A 337 -1.30 -11.86 -1.90
C ALA A 337 -2.67 -12.12 -2.56
N VAL A 338 -2.69 -12.46 -3.85
CA VAL A 338 -3.91 -12.84 -4.57
C VAL A 338 -4.48 -14.14 -4.01
N ASP A 339 -3.66 -15.19 -3.86
CA ASP A 339 -4.10 -16.47 -3.30
C ASP A 339 -4.62 -16.35 -1.86
N GLU A 340 -3.95 -15.52 -1.04
CA GLU A 340 -4.39 -15.24 0.32
C GLU A 340 -5.75 -14.54 0.33
N TYR A 341 -5.95 -13.55 -0.54
CA TYR A 341 -7.25 -12.88 -0.67
C TYR A 341 -8.35 -13.86 -1.12
N MET A 342 -8.10 -14.69 -2.13
CA MET A 342 -9.05 -15.71 -2.59
C MET A 342 -9.41 -16.69 -1.47
N THR A 343 -8.44 -17.10 -0.66
CA THR A 343 -8.67 -17.97 0.49
C THR A 343 -9.58 -17.33 1.54
N TRP A 344 -9.37 -16.06 1.87
CA TRP A 344 -10.22 -15.32 2.80
C TRP A 344 -11.63 -15.10 2.24
N LEU A 345 -11.74 -14.84 0.94
CA LEU A 345 -13.00 -14.66 0.25
C LEU A 345 -13.85 -15.94 0.26
N LEU A 346 -13.23 -17.11 0.00
CA LEU A 346 -13.90 -18.42 0.10
C LEU A 346 -14.44 -18.67 1.52
N LYS A 347 -13.62 -18.41 2.54
CA LYS A 347 -14.04 -18.54 3.94
C LYS A 347 -15.20 -17.60 4.27
N TYR A 348 -15.14 -16.36 3.81
CA TYR A 348 -16.16 -15.34 4.09
C TYR A 348 -17.58 -15.78 3.68
N GLN A 349 -17.71 -16.53 2.60
CA GLN A 349 -19.01 -17.00 2.10
C GLN A 349 -19.71 -17.98 3.04
N THR A 350 -18.94 -18.82 3.73
CA THR A 350 -19.48 -19.85 4.64
C THR A 350 -19.58 -19.40 6.08
N GLN A 351 -19.02 -18.24 6.42
CA GLN A 351 -18.97 -17.68 7.77
C GLN A 351 -20.29 -17.02 8.17
N ASN A 352 -20.64 -17.11 9.45
CA ASN A 352 -21.70 -16.31 10.05
C ASN A 352 -21.25 -14.84 10.20
N ILE A 353 -22.17 -13.96 10.58
CA ILE A 353 -21.91 -12.50 10.64
C ILE A 353 -20.79 -12.11 11.62
N GLU A 354 -20.68 -12.80 12.76
CA GLU A 354 -19.63 -12.57 13.75
C GLU A 354 -18.25 -12.95 13.17
N GLN A 355 -18.13 -14.16 12.61
CA GLN A 355 -16.93 -14.62 11.93
C GLN A 355 -16.54 -13.76 10.74
N ARG A 356 -17.53 -13.27 9.97
CA ARG A 356 -17.30 -12.33 8.85
C ARG A 356 -16.66 -11.04 9.33
N SER A 357 -17.07 -10.51 10.49
CA SER A 357 -16.52 -9.28 11.03
C SER A 357 -15.04 -9.40 11.44
N GLU A 358 -14.55 -10.62 11.67
CA GLU A 358 -13.14 -10.92 11.95
C GLU A 358 -12.33 -11.21 10.68
N ASN A 359 -13.01 -11.42 9.54
CA ASN A 359 -12.38 -11.70 8.26
C ASN A 359 -11.94 -10.39 7.57
N PRO A 360 -10.71 -10.28 7.06
CA PRO A 360 -10.24 -9.10 6.34
C PRO A 360 -11.15 -8.63 5.20
N VAL A 361 -11.82 -9.56 4.53
CA VAL A 361 -12.77 -9.28 3.43
C VAL A 361 -13.89 -8.32 3.87
N PHE A 362 -14.30 -8.38 5.13
CA PHE A 362 -15.30 -7.46 5.69
C PHE A 362 -14.86 -5.99 5.58
N PHE A 363 -13.61 -5.72 5.88
CA PHE A 363 -13.04 -4.37 5.80
C PHE A 363 -12.76 -3.96 4.35
N ILE A 364 -12.21 -4.87 3.55
CA ILE A 364 -11.86 -4.61 2.13
C ILE A 364 -13.09 -4.21 1.32
N HIS A 365 -14.24 -4.79 1.62
CA HIS A 365 -15.52 -4.53 0.95
C HIS A 365 -16.49 -3.67 1.79
N TYR A 366 -16.04 -3.10 2.89
CA TYR A 366 -16.87 -2.24 3.77
C TYR A 366 -18.21 -2.89 4.13
N GLY A 367 -18.19 -4.19 4.45
CA GLY A 367 -19.39 -4.97 4.77
C GLY A 367 -20.31 -5.29 3.59
N ASN A 368 -20.03 -4.76 2.42
CA ASN A 368 -20.91 -4.83 1.25
C ASN A 368 -20.29 -5.68 0.13
N LEU A 369 -20.13 -6.98 0.39
CA LEU A 369 -19.66 -7.93 -0.61
C LEU A 369 -20.83 -8.35 -1.51
N GLU A 370 -20.86 -7.81 -2.73
CA GLU A 370 -21.67 -8.38 -3.80
C GLU A 370 -21.20 -9.81 -4.10
N SER A 371 -22.12 -10.69 -4.54
CA SER A 371 -21.79 -12.08 -4.85
C SER A 371 -20.68 -12.14 -5.91
N VAL A 372 -19.46 -12.47 -5.48
CA VAL A 372 -18.36 -12.73 -6.40
C VAL A 372 -18.41 -14.20 -6.77
N SER A 373 -18.57 -14.49 -8.06
CA SER A 373 -18.41 -15.86 -8.57
C SER A 373 -16.97 -16.29 -8.35
N LEU A 374 -16.77 -17.32 -7.55
CA LEU A 374 -15.44 -17.77 -7.13
C LEU A 374 -14.98 -18.90 -8.05
N CYS A 375 -13.79 -18.71 -8.59
CA CYS A 375 -13.01 -19.79 -9.12
C CYS A 375 -12.35 -20.56 -7.96
N LYS A 376 -12.50 -21.86 -7.91
CA LYS A 376 -11.81 -22.71 -6.92
C LYS A 376 -10.32 -22.88 -7.21
N VAL A 377 -9.90 -22.47 -8.40
CA VAL A 377 -8.50 -22.56 -8.83
C VAL A 377 -7.73 -21.36 -8.30
N SER A 378 -6.61 -21.61 -7.61
CA SER A 378 -5.75 -20.55 -7.08
C SER A 378 -5.06 -19.77 -8.21
N TYR A 379 -4.67 -18.52 -7.92
CA TYR A 379 -3.89 -17.70 -8.85
C TYR A 379 -2.55 -18.35 -9.20
N SER A 380 -1.89 -18.96 -8.22
CA SER A 380 -0.67 -19.74 -8.44
C SER A 380 -0.89 -20.90 -9.41
N MET A 381 -2.06 -21.54 -9.39
CA MET A 381 -2.40 -22.59 -10.36
C MET A 381 -2.60 -22.02 -11.77
N ILE A 382 -3.25 -20.85 -11.90
CA ILE A 382 -3.40 -20.16 -13.19
C ILE A 382 -2.01 -19.80 -13.76
N LEU A 383 -1.08 -19.31 -12.94
CA LEU A 383 0.30 -19.04 -13.34
C LEU A 383 1.02 -20.30 -13.84
N ASN A 384 0.82 -21.42 -13.17
CA ASN A 384 1.44 -22.69 -13.57
C ASN A 384 0.85 -23.20 -14.90
N LEU A 385 -0.46 -23.07 -15.10
CA LEU A 385 -1.08 -23.36 -16.40
C LEU A 385 -0.51 -22.43 -17.48
N ALA A 386 -0.40 -21.13 -17.23
CA ALA A 386 0.22 -20.18 -18.15
C ALA A 386 1.67 -20.59 -18.47
N SER A 387 2.40 -21.08 -17.48
CA SER A 387 3.78 -21.56 -17.65
C SER A 387 3.90 -22.73 -18.62
N VAL A 388 2.91 -23.60 -18.69
CA VAL A 388 2.93 -24.78 -19.57
C VAL A 388 2.30 -24.48 -20.92
N CYS A 389 1.17 -23.80 -20.92
CA CYS A 389 0.41 -23.52 -22.15
C CYS A 389 1.04 -22.41 -22.98
N ASN A 390 1.91 -21.57 -22.39
CA ASN A 390 2.48 -20.36 -23.02
C ASN A 390 1.38 -19.55 -23.74
N PRO A 391 0.33 -19.11 -23.03
CA PRO A 391 -0.88 -18.61 -23.64
C PRO A 391 -0.66 -17.27 -24.34
N GLU A 392 -1.17 -17.15 -25.56
CA GLU A 392 -1.20 -15.89 -26.32
C GLU A 392 -2.37 -15.01 -25.91
N ASN A 393 -3.43 -15.61 -25.36
CA ASN A 393 -4.63 -14.93 -24.89
C ASN A 393 -5.31 -15.71 -23.74
N GLU A 394 -6.33 -15.09 -23.15
CA GLU A 394 -7.05 -15.63 -21.99
C GLU A 394 -7.84 -16.91 -22.31
N ASP A 395 -8.33 -17.06 -23.55
CA ASP A 395 -9.21 -18.17 -23.94
C ASP A 395 -8.53 -19.54 -23.82
N ILE A 396 -7.20 -19.57 -24.02
CA ILE A 396 -6.41 -20.80 -23.84
C ILE A 396 -6.52 -21.29 -22.40
N LEU A 397 -6.37 -20.39 -21.41
CA LEU A 397 -6.47 -20.75 -20.01
C LEU A 397 -7.91 -21.08 -19.60
N PHE A 398 -8.91 -20.35 -20.11
CA PHE A 398 -10.30 -20.67 -19.85
C PHE A 398 -10.67 -22.07 -20.32
N ASN A 399 -10.15 -22.54 -21.47
CA ASN A 399 -10.41 -23.89 -21.97
C ASN A 399 -9.98 -24.99 -20.98
N TYR A 400 -8.88 -24.77 -20.23
CA TYR A 400 -8.45 -25.72 -19.20
C TYR A 400 -9.29 -25.58 -17.93
N LEU A 401 -9.56 -24.35 -17.50
CA LEU A 401 -10.31 -24.08 -16.28
C LEU A 401 -11.74 -24.61 -16.34
N GLU A 402 -12.43 -24.45 -17.48
CA GLU A 402 -13.80 -24.94 -17.68
C GLU A 402 -13.89 -26.47 -17.69
N LYS A 403 -12.86 -27.15 -18.19
CA LYS A 403 -12.81 -28.62 -18.13
C LYS A 403 -12.66 -29.12 -16.69
N TYR A 404 -12.00 -28.35 -15.84
CA TYR A 404 -11.80 -28.67 -14.44
C TYR A 404 -13.01 -28.31 -13.57
N ASP A 405 -13.60 -27.15 -13.80
CA ASP A 405 -14.75 -26.64 -13.05
C ASP A 405 -15.78 -26.06 -14.02
N ASN A 406 -16.86 -26.80 -14.25
CA ASN A 406 -17.95 -26.41 -15.14
C ASN A 406 -18.80 -25.22 -14.67
N THR A 407 -18.52 -24.70 -13.46
CA THR A 407 -19.17 -23.51 -12.92
C THR A 407 -18.44 -22.20 -13.31
N ILE A 408 -17.32 -22.32 -14.03
CA ILE A 408 -16.54 -21.17 -14.50
C ILE A 408 -17.32 -20.42 -15.58
N ASP A 409 -17.49 -19.12 -15.36
CA ASP A 409 -18.11 -18.20 -16.31
C ASP A 409 -17.04 -17.32 -16.99
N ARG A 410 -16.88 -17.46 -18.30
CA ARG A 410 -15.97 -16.62 -19.12
C ARG A 410 -16.32 -15.13 -19.09
N ASN A 411 -17.58 -14.78 -18.79
CA ASN A 411 -18.03 -13.39 -18.70
C ASN A 411 -17.73 -12.78 -17.33
N ASN A 412 -17.25 -13.58 -16.38
CA ASN A 412 -16.86 -13.08 -15.08
C ASN A 412 -15.65 -12.13 -15.20
N LYS A 413 -15.91 -10.83 -15.08
CA LYS A 413 -14.89 -9.77 -15.21
C LYS A 413 -13.75 -9.91 -14.21
N TYR A 414 -14.05 -10.37 -12.99
CA TYR A 414 -13.04 -10.60 -11.96
C TYR A 414 -12.07 -11.71 -12.37
N LEU A 415 -12.60 -12.85 -12.81
CA LEU A 415 -11.79 -13.97 -13.26
C LEU A 415 -10.97 -13.63 -14.51
N ARG A 416 -11.55 -12.91 -15.48
CA ARG A 416 -10.81 -12.40 -16.65
C ARG A 416 -9.64 -11.52 -16.23
N HIS A 417 -9.88 -10.60 -15.32
CA HIS A 417 -8.80 -9.72 -14.82
C HIS A 417 -7.67 -10.53 -14.17
N LEU A 418 -8.01 -11.55 -13.37
CA LEU A 418 -6.99 -12.43 -12.76
C LEU A 418 -6.22 -13.24 -13.80
N ILE A 419 -6.89 -13.79 -14.81
CA ILE A 419 -6.24 -14.56 -15.88
C ILE A 419 -5.33 -13.64 -16.71
N GLY A 420 -5.79 -12.46 -17.11
CA GLY A 420 -4.98 -11.47 -17.81
C GLY A 420 -3.76 -11.05 -16.99
N GLY A 421 -3.95 -10.80 -15.70
CA GLY A 421 -2.87 -10.51 -14.76
C GLY A 421 -1.84 -11.64 -14.65
N ALA A 422 -2.31 -12.90 -14.63
CA ALA A 422 -1.44 -14.08 -14.59
C ALA A 422 -0.61 -14.22 -15.88
N ILE A 423 -1.21 -13.95 -17.05
CA ILE A 423 -0.50 -13.96 -18.34
C ILE A 423 0.59 -12.88 -18.34
N ASN A 424 0.27 -11.67 -17.89
CA ASN A 424 1.24 -10.58 -17.79
C ASN A 424 2.40 -10.96 -16.85
N TYR A 425 2.09 -11.49 -15.67
CA TYR A 425 3.10 -11.93 -14.70
C TYR A 425 3.97 -13.05 -15.27
N TYR A 426 3.36 -14.02 -15.94
CA TYR A 426 4.08 -15.09 -16.62
C TYR A 426 5.07 -14.54 -17.66
N ASN A 427 4.60 -13.66 -18.54
CA ASN A 427 5.43 -13.11 -19.62
C ASN A 427 6.60 -12.27 -19.08
N ASP A 428 6.36 -11.46 -18.04
CA ASP A 428 7.37 -10.53 -17.52
C ASP A 428 8.37 -11.20 -16.56
N PHE A 429 7.93 -12.17 -15.74
CA PHE A 429 8.76 -12.70 -14.66
C PHE A 429 9.08 -14.20 -14.74
N ILE A 430 8.18 -15.03 -15.28
CA ILE A 430 8.39 -16.48 -15.30
C ILE A 430 9.08 -16.90 -16.59
N LYS A 431 8.51 -16.54 -17.72
CA LYS A 431 8.99 -16.95 -19.05
C LYS A 431 10.47 -16.65 -19.31
N PRO A 432 11.00 -15.43 -19.00
CA PRO A 432 12.41 -15.11 -19.20
C PRO A 432 13.38 -15.90 -18.32
N ASN A 433 12.89 -16.43 -17.19
CA ASN A 433 13.70 -17.11 -16.18
C ASN A 433 13.57 -18.63 -16.20
N LYS A 434 12.83 -19.21 -17.15
CA LYS A 434 12.66 -20.66 -17.26
C LYS A 434 13.98 -21.37 -17.56
N LYS A 435 14.25 -22.43 -16.80
CA LYS A 435 15.43 -23.31 -16.97
C LYS A 435 15.00 -24.76 -16.88
N TYR A 436 14.86 -25.39 -18.01
CA TYR A 436 14.53 -26.82 -18.06
C TYR A 436 15.77 -27.66 -17.79
N ILE A 437 15.57 -28.81 -17.15
CA ILE A 437 16.59 -29.85 -16.96
C ILE A 437 16.13 -31.14 -17.63
N ILE A 438 17.08 -31.92 -18.10
CA ILE A 438 16.86 -33.30 -18.50
C ILE A 438 17.20 -34.17 -17.28
N PRO A 439 16.23 -34.93 -16.70
CA PRO A 439 16.51 -35.77 -15.56
C PRO A 439 17.46 -36.90 -15.94
N GLU A 440 18.33 -37.26 -15.00
CA GLU A 440 19.31 -38.34 -15.18
C GLU A 440 19.21 -39.35 -14.03
N GLY A 441 19.81 -40.54 -14.23
CA GLY A 441 19.91 -41.56 -13.19
C GLY A 441 18.56 -41.99 -12.62
N GLU A 442 18.47 -42.03 -11.29
CA GLU A 442 17.27 -42.48 -10.55
C GLU A 442 16.05 -41.62 -10.82
N PHE A 443 16.23 -40.30 -11.01
CA PHE A 443 15.15 -39.38 -11.35
C PHE A 443 14.55 -39.69 -12.74
N LEU A 444 15.39 -40.04 -13.71
CA LEU A 444 14.92 -40.39 -15.05
C LEU A 444 14.06 -41.67 -15.00
N GLU A 445 14.51 -42.67 -14.26
CA GLU A 445 13.74 -43.93 -14.10
C GLU A 445 12.40 -43.67 -13.39
N GLN A 446 12.39 -42.79 -12.41
CA GLN A 446 11.18 -42.46 -11.70
C GLN A 446 10.19 -41.68 -12.54
N ILE A 447 10.66 -40.83 -13.46
CA ILE A 447 9.80 -40.12 -14.44
C ILE A 447 9.24 -41.12 -15.45
N LYS A 448 10.00 -42.13 -15.91
CA LYS A 448 9.49 -43.21 -16.76
C LYS A 448 8.40 -44.01 -16.03
N LYS A 449 8.57 -44.25 -14.73
CA LYS A 449 7.57 -44.94 -13.92
C LYS A 449 6.29 -44.08 -13.77
N LEU A 450 6.45 -42.78 -13.49
CA LEU A 450 5.31 -41.83 -13.49
C LEU A 450 4.54 -41.88 -14.81
N LYS A 451 5.24 -41.87 -15.96
CA LYS A 451 4.63 -42.04 -17.27
C LYS A 451 3.79 -43.31 -17.35
N SER A 452 4.37 -44.48 -17.01
CA SER A 452 3.68 -45.76 -17.08
C SER A 452 2.44 -45.81 -16.17
N GLU A 453 2.52 -45.25 -14.96
CA GLU A 453 1.38 -45.18 -14.03
C GLU A 453 0.27 -44.27 -14.57
N LEU A 454 0.61 -43.13 -15.18
CA LEU A 454 -0.37 -42.26 -15.83
C LEU A 454 -1.04 -42.90 -17.05
N GLU A 455 -0.27 -43.62 -17.89
CA GLU A 455 -0.77 -44.39 -19.05
C GLU A 455 -1.72 -45.52 -18.64
N SER A 456 -1.58 -46.06 -17.43
CA SER A 456 -2.47 -47.11 -16.92
C SER A 456 -3.93 -46.68 -16.76
N GLY A 457 -4.19 -45.36 -16.66
CA GLY A 457 -5.52 -44.81 -16.44
C GLY A 457 -6.15 -45.15 -15.08
N LYS A 458 -5.34 -45.64 -14.12
CA LYS A 458 -5.76 -46.07 -12.78
C LYS A 458 -6.12 -44.89 -11.88
N TYR A 459 -5.41 -43.74 -12.01
CA TYR A 459 -5.54 -42.56 -11.17
C TYR A 459 -6.42 -41.54 -11.87
N LYS A 460 -7.58 -41.21 -11.26
CA LYS A 460 -8.62 -40.36 -11.88
C LYS A 460 -8.89 -39.09 -11.09
N THR A 461 -8.66 -39.11 -9.77
CA THR A 461 -8.92 -37.95 -8.93
C THR A 461 -7.63 -37.18 -8.62
N GLU A 462 -7.78 -35.94 -8.23
CA GLU A 462 -6.67 -35.08 -7.81
C GLU A 462 -5.89 -35.71 -6.65
N GLU A 463 -6.60 -36.29 -5.69
CA GLU A 463 -6.01 -36.92 -4.51
C GLU A 463 -5.22 -38.19 -4.89
N GLU A 464 -5.77 -39.02 -5.77
CA GLU A 464 -5.08 -40.21 -6.27
C GLU A 464 -3.80 -39.85 -7.02
N LEU A 465 -3.86 -38.85 -7.90
CA LEU A 465 -2.70 -38.33 -8.63
C LEU A 465 -1.65 -37.75 -7.66
N GLN A 466 -2.09 -37.02 -6.64
CA GLN A 466 -1.17 -36.47 -5.65
C GLN A 466 -0.49 -37.56 -4.82
N THR A 467 -1.24 -38.59 -4.45
CA THR A 467 -0.72 -39.76 -3.72
C THR A 467 0.35 -40.49 -4.57
N LEU A 468 0.05 -40.73 -5.86
CA LEU A 468 1.01 -41.31 -6.80
C LEU A 468 2.35 -40.53 -6.81
N ILE A 469 2.29 -39.18 -6.90
CA ILE A 469 3.50 -38.34 -6.92
C ILE A 469 4.31 -38.49 -5.62
N TYR A 470 3.63 -38.51 -4.46
CA TYR A 470 4.30 -38.74 -3.17
C TYR A 470 4.88 -40.13 -3.05
N ASP A 471 4.16 -41.15 -3.47
CA ASP A 471 4.63 -42.57 -3.41
C ASP A 471 5.88 -42.74 -4.24
N LEU A 472 5.93 -42.17 -5.44
CA LEU A 472 7.11 -42.20 -6.30
C LEU A 472 8.30 -41.47 -5.66
N GLY A 473 8.07 -40.33 -5.01
CA GLY A 473 9.11 -39.59 -4.28
C GLY A 473 9.62 -40.34 -3.05
N ASN A 474 8.71 -40.96 -2.30
CA ASN A 474 9.09 -41.77 -1.14
C ASN A 474 9.86 -43.04 -1.56
N GLU A 475 9.52 -43.64 -2.68
CA GLU A 475 10.26 -44.79 -3.23
C GLU A 475 11.69 -44.38 -3.59
N LEU A 476 11.92 -43.22 -4.20
CA LEU A 476 13.25 -42.66 -4.45
C LEU A 476 14.05 -42.54 -3.16
N HIS A 477 13.45 -41.94 -2.13
CA HIS A 477 14.10 -41.78 -0.83
C HIS A 477 14.44 -43.10 -0.17
N ASN A 478 13.55 -44.08 -0.23
CA ASN A 478 13.79 -45.43 0.34
C ASN A 478 14.91 -46.16 -0.38
N ASN A 479 15.06 -45.95 -1.68
CA ASN A 479 16.14 -46.55 -2.48
C ASN A 479 17.48 -45.83 -2.28
N ASN A 480 17.44 -44.52 -1.99
CA ASN A 480 18.62 -43.69 -1.80
C ASN A 480 18.32 -42.59 -0.76
N GLU A 481 18.76 -42.78 0.48
CA GLU A 481 18.54 -41.86 1.61
C GLU A 481 19.12 -40.45 1.39
N ASN A 482 20.06 -40.28 0.45
CA ASN A 482 20.59 -38.96 0.10
C ASN A 482 19.62 -38.13 -0.76
N ILE A 483 18.61 -38.76 -1.37
CA ILE A 483 17.56 -38.05 -2.13
C ILE A 483 16.38 -37.79 -1.18
N VAL A 484 16.07 -36.52 -0.94
CA VAL A 484 14.91 -36.16 -0.15
C VAL A 484 13.71 -35.83 -1.06
N LEU A 485 12.51 -35.94 -0.52
CA LEU A 485 11.27 -35.70 -1.25
C LEU A 485 11.25 -34.34 -1.97
N LYS A 486 11.92 -33.33 -1.40
CA LYS A 486 12.09 -32.02 -2.02
C LYS A 486 12.84 -32.10 -3.36
N ASP A 487 13.85 -32.92 -3.47
CA ASP A 487 14.66 -33.06 -4.70
C ASP A 487 13.84 -33.68 -5.84
N TRP A 488 12.95 -34.63 -5.51
CA TRP A 488 11.99 -35.18 -6.46
C TRP A 488 11.03 -34.11 -7.01
N PHE A 489 10.44 -33.31 -6.13
CA PHE A 489 9.55 -32.23 -6.56
C PHE A 489 10.31 -31.15 -7.37
N GLU A 490 11.52 -30.79 -6.97
CA GLU A 490 12.35 -29.84 -7.73
C GLU A 490 12.68 -30.39 -9.12
N CYS A 491 13.02 -31.67 -9.23
CA CYS A 491 13.26 -32.35 -10.51
C CYS A 491 12.01 -32.32 -11.40
N LEU A 492 10.84 -32.66 -10.87
CA LEU A 492 9.58 -32.62 -11.63
C LEU A 492 9.27 -31.21 -12.14
N TYR A 493 9.36 -30.21 -11.27
CA TYR A 493 9.07 -28.85 -11.66
C TYR A 493 10.05 -28.31 -12.70
N GLN A 494 11.34 -28.54 -12.54
CA GLN A 494 12.32 -28.09 -13.52
C GLN A 494 12.20 -28.82 -14.86
N SER A 495 11.91 -30.12 -14.83
CA SER A 495 11.76 -30.89 -16.07
C SER A 495 10.47 -30.55 -16.84
N LEU A 496 9.34 -30.41 -16.12
CA LEU A 496 8.04 -30.20 -16.76
C LEU A 496 7.70 -28.72 -16.96
N LEU A 497 8.07 -27.86 -16.02
CA LEU A 497 7.65 -26.47 -15.97
C LEU A 497 8.80 -25.46 -16.22
N GLY A 498 10.04 -25.89 -16.10
CA GLY A 498 11.24 -25.03 -16.21
C GLY A 498 11.46 -24.14 -14.96
N THR A 499 10.86 -24.47 -13.82
CA THR A 499 10.95 -23.73 -12.55
C THR A 499 11.34 -24.65 -11.41
N LYS A 500 12.01 -24.13 -10.35
CA LYS A 500 12.41 -24.93 -9.18
C LYS A 500 11.28 -25.25 -8.22
N THR A 501 10.20 -24.50 -8.31
CA THR A 501 9.00 -24.65 -7.49
C THR A 501 7.77 -24.66 -8.39
N GLY A 502 6.70 -25.28 -7.95
CA GLY A 502 5.49 -25.40 -8.75
C GLY A 502 4.26 -25.70 -7.91
N PRO A 503 3.16 -26.08 -8.57
CA PRO A 503 1.87 -26.35 -7.96
C PRO A 503 1.88 -27.69 -7.21
N ARG A 504 0.80 -27.94 -6.48
CA ARG A 504 0.44 -29.30 -6.08
C ARG A 504 0.24 -30.14 -7.36
N MET A 505 1.13 -31.11 -7.59
CA MET A 505 1.22 -31.81 -8.88
C MET A 505 -0.05 -32.58 -9.23
N GLY A 506 -0.74 -33.17 -8.25
CA GLY A 506 -2.02 -33.85 -8.48
C GLY A 506 -3.09 -32.90 -9.04
N SER A 507 -3.24 -31.71 -8.44
CA SER A 507 -4.13 -30.66 -8.91
C SER A 507 -3.74 -30.19 -10.32
N PHE A 508 -2.44 -30.01 -10.53
CA PHE A 508 -1.92 -29.58 -11.84
C PHE A 508 -2.25 -30.59 -12.94
N ILE A 509 -1.96 -31.88 -12.73
CA ILE A 509 -2.24 -32.94 -13.70
C ILE A 509 -3.75 -33.06 -13.95
N SER A 510 -4.57 -32.92 -12.90
CA SER A 510 -6.03 -32.95 -13.03
C SER A 510 -6.55 -31.82 -13.93
N ILE A 511 -6.05 -30.59 -13.78
CA ILE A 511 -6.47 -29.43 -14.57
C ILE A 511 -5.88 -29.44 -15.98
N TYR A 512 -4.58 -29.69 -16.09
CA TYR A 512 -3.87 -29.69 -17.38
C TYR A 512 -4.27 -30.89 -18.24
N GLY A 513 -4.65 -31.97 -17.62
CA GLY A 513 -5.04 -33.24 -18.22
C GLY A 513 -3.88 -34.23 -18.30
N VAL A 514 -4.20 -35.51 -18.05
CA VAL A 514 -3.22 -36.61 -18.06
C VAL A 514 -2.55 -36.73 -19.43
N GLU A 515 -3.30 -36.66 -20.54
CA GLU A 515 -2.75 -36.74 -21.90
C GLU A 515 -1.76 -35.63 -22.22
N ASN A 516 -2.06 -34.39 -21.79
CA ASN A 516 -1.17 -33.24 -21.98
C ASN A 516 0.10 -33.40 -21.11
N THR A 517 -0.04 -33.92 -19.89
CA THR A 517 1.09 -34.20 -19.00
C THR A 517 1.99 -35.29 -19.58
N LEU A 518 1.42 -36.34 -20.14
CA LEU A 518 2.15 -37.41 -20.86
C LEU A 518 2.92 -36.83 -22.07
N SER A 519 2.32 -35.87 -22.78
CA SER A 519 3.00 -35.18 -23.87
C SER A 519 4.24 -34.40 -23.39
N LEU A 520 4.15 -33.71 -22.24
CA LEU A 520 5.30 -33.04 -21.61
C LEU A 520 6.40 -34.04 -21.23
N ILE A 521 6.02 -35.15 -20.56
CA ILE A 521 6.97 -36.20 -20.16
C ILE A 521 7.64 -36.80 -21.41
N ASN A 522 6.89 -37.08 -22.47
CA ASN A 522 7.44 -37.61 -23.70
C ASN A 522 8.47 -36.65 -24.36
N ASN A 523 8.30 -35.33 -24.24
CA ASN A 523 9.27 -34.36 -24.74
C ASN A 523 10.58 -34.37 -23.95
N ILE A 524 10.54 -34.70 -22.66
CA ILE A 524 11.71 -34.82 -21.80
C ILE A 524 12.48 -36.12 -22.09
N LEU A 525 11.75 -37.19 -22.42
CA LEU A 525 12.31 -38.53 -22.64
C LEU A 525 12.87 -38.74 -24.08
N LYS A 526 12.71 -37.78 -24.97
CA LYS A 526 13.33 -37.75 -26.32
C LYS A 526 14.78 -37.31 -26.23
#